data_09c7f803c8139b31cd418d91a8f7bda4
#
_entry.id   09c7f803c8139b31cd418d91a8f7bda4
#
_cell.length_a   1.000
_cell.length_b   1.000
_cell.length_c   1.000
_cell.angle_alpha   90.00
_cell.angle_beta   90.00
_cell.angle_gamma   90.00
#
_symmetry.space_group_name_H-M   'P 1'
#
loop_
_entity.id
_entity.type
_entity.pdbx_description
1 polymer ?
#
loop_
_entity_poly.entity_id
_entity_poly.type
_entity_poly.pdbx_seq_one_letter_code
_entity_poly.pdbx_strand_id
1 'polypeptide(L)'
;MSNLTPIPLEPDLDPWERQPNETAKKHGQFVTFRDLGRTRTLAEAAQRLTLAYGHVRNLAVAGRWRERVEAWDRHLDAQYESMWLEERRRAAETDAKVLGAAVGKLVQRLQTLRAEELSAGDFIRLMDVAMRHRRVLFGDPTETIALTSNGKNPLAERFAEFAQMPPEQRRARLADLAASVNQRIRAVDGSDDEE
;
A
#
# COMPACT_ATOMS: atom_id res chain seq x y z
N MET A 1 -44.40 11.15 -20.13
CA MET A 1 -43.07 10.77 -19.61
C MET A 1 -42.14 11.95 -19.91
N SER A 2 -41.76 12.72 -18.90
CA SER A 2 -40.86 13.85 -19.09
C SER A 2 -39.50 13.34 -19.53
N ASN A 3 -39.05 13.71 -20.74
CA ASN A 3 -37.69 13.44 -21.18
C ASN A 3 -36.73 14.20 -20.28
N LEU A 4 -36.20 13.48 -19.25
CA LEU A 4 -35.19 14.01 -18.35
C LEU A 4 -33.85 13.96 -19.07
N THR A 5 -33.47 15.05 -19.71
CA THR A 5 -32.14 15.17 -20.30
C THR A 5 -31.14 15.38 -19.17
N PRO A 6 -30.16 14.48 -18.98
CA PRO A 6 -29.12 14.66 -17.96
C PRO A 6 -28.31 15.92 -18.23
N ILE A 7 -27.87 16.57 -17.16
CA ILE A 7 -26.96 17.72 -17.26
C ILE A 7 -25.63 17.27 -17.89
N PRO A 8 -25.02 18.05 -18.78
CA PRO A 8 -23.64 17.82 -19.19
C PRO A 8 -22.71 18.06 -17.99
N LEU A 9 -21.66 17.25 -17.88
CA LEU A 9 -20.56 17.50 -16.96
C LEU A 9 -19.45 18.20 -17.74
N GLU A 10 -19.02 19.35 -17.24
CA GLU A 10 -17.92 20.09 -17.84
C GLU A 10 -16.59 19.36 -17.62
N PRO A 11 -15.76 19.18 -18.66
CA PRO A 11 -14.49 18.47 -18.53
C PRO A 11 -13.48 19.15 -17.60
N ASP A 12 -13.57 20.48 -17.47
CA ASP A 12 -12.64 21.31 -16.70
C ASP A 12 -13.08 21.48 -15.22
N LEU A 13 -14.25 20.93 -14.85
CA LEU A 13 -14.77 20.98 -13.50
C LEU A 13 -14.85 19.58 -12.89
N ASP A 14 -14.56 19.52 -11.62
CA ASP A 14 -14.78 18.27 -10.90
C ASP A 14 -16.26 17.86 -10.94
N PRO A 15 -16.57 16.58 -11.21
CA PRO A 15 -17.96 16.13 -11.34
C PRO A 15 -18.84 16.46 -10.15
N TRP A 16 -18.27 16.51 -8.94
CA TRP A 16 -18.99 16.82 -7.68
C TRP A 16 -19.19 18.32 -7.45
N GLU A 17 -18.58 19.20 -8.24
CA GLU A 17 -18.81 20.63 -8.17
C GLU A 17 -20.08 21.04 -8.88
N ARG A 18 -20.56 22.26 -8.57
CA ARG A 18 -21.75 22.80 -9.22
C ARG A 18 -21.50 23.04 -10.71
N GLN A 19 -22.22 22.33 -11.54
CA GLN A 19 -22.11 22.44 -12.99
C GLN A 19 -22.76 23.75 -13.50
N PRO A 20 -22.29 24.36 -14.61
CA PRO A 20 -22.77 25.65 -15.12
C PRO A 20 -24.30 25.72 -15.34
N ASN A 21 -24.88 24.60 -15.78
CA ASN A 21 -26.32 24.49 -16.06
C ASN A 21 -27.13 24.00 -14.85
N GLU A 22 -26.52 23.95 -13.68
CA GLU A 22 -27.13 23.47 -12.45
C GLU A 22 -27.48 24.66 -11.52
N THR A 23 -28.72 24.71 -11.05
CA THR A 23 -29.11 25.71 -10.04
C THR A 23 -28.50 25.37 -8.69
N ALA A 24 -28.24 26.40 -7.85
CA ALA A 24 -27.73 26.19 -6.48
C ALA A 24 -28.61 25.23 -5.67
N LYS A 25 -29.94 25.29 -5.85
CA LYS A 25 -30.89 24.39 -5.18
C LYS A 25 -30.67 22.93 -5.58
N LYS A 26 -30.54 22.65 -6.90
CA LYS A 26 -30.31 21.30 -7.40
C LYS A 26 -28.96 20.76 -6.94
N HIS A 27 -27.93 21.60 -6.96
CA HIS A 27 -26.61 21.23 -6.44
C HIS A 27 -26.68 20.93 -4.94
N GLY A 28 -27.35 21.75 -4.12
CA GLY A 28 -27.54 21.48 -2.68
C GLY A 28 -28.25 20.15 -2.41
N GLN A 29 -29.23 19.78 -3.24
CA GLN A 29 -29.88 18.47 -3.16
C GLN A 29 -28.92 17.31 -3.49
N PHE A 30 -28.06 17.49 -4.49
CA PHE A 30 -26.99 16.54 -4.80
C PHE A 30 -25.99 16.42 -3.64
N VAL A 31 -25.54 17.53 -3.07
CA VAL A 31 -24.61 17.54 -1.91
C VAL A 31 -25.21 16.79 -0.73
N THR A 32 -26.51 16.99 -0.44
CA THR A 32 -27.20 16.23 0.61
C THR A 32 -27.12 14.72 0.36
N PHE A 33 -27.31 14.26 -0.88
CA PHE A 33 -27.15 12.85 -1.24
C PHE A 33 -25.70 12.38 -1.15
N ARG A 34 -24.74 13.16 -1.64
CA ARG A 34 -23.31 12.87 -1.57
C ARG A 34 -22.85 12.64 -0.13
N ASP A 35 -23.26 13.51 0.78
CA ASP A 35 -22.80 13.56 2.17
C ASP A 35 -23.44 12.49 3.06
N LEU A 36 -24.37 11.68 2.54
CA LEU A 36 -24.85 10.47 3.21
C LEU A 36 -23.77 9.38 3.33
N GLY A 37 -22.64 9.52 2.64
CA GLY A 37 -21.55 8.57 2.68
C GLY A 37 -21.74 7.36 1.74
N ARG A 38 -20.92 6.33 1.88
CA ARG A 38 -20.88 5.20 0.95
C ARG A 38 -22.14 4.31 0.96
N THR A 39 -22.86 4.28 2.06
CA THR A 39 -24.12 3.52 2.20
C THR A 39 -25.35 4.28 1.76
N ARG A 40 -25.16 5.42 1.07
CA ARG A 40 -26.21 6.32 0.63
C ARG A 40 -27.30 5.64 -0.19
N THR A 41 -28.55 6.01 0.10
CA THR A 41 -29.70 5.56 -0.68
C THR A 41 -30.56 6.76 -1.11
N LEU A 42 -31.23 6.65 -2.24
CA LEU A 42 -32.16 7.68 -2.70
C LEU A 42 -33.37 7.83 -1.75
N ALA A 43 -33.75 6.77 -1.03
CA ALA A 43 -34.80 6.80 -0.04
C ALA A 43 -34.40 7.68 1.16
N GLU A 44 -33.20 7.53 1.66
CA GLU A 44 -32.68 8.36 2.74
C GLU A 44 -32.51 9.82 2.32
N ALA A 45 -32.02 10.05 1.09
CA ALA A 45 -31.94 11.40 0.53
C ALA A 45 -33.34 12.05 0.43
N ALA A 46 -34.35 11.28 0.03
CA ALA A 46 -35.73 11.77 -0.05
C ALA A 46 -36.26 12.18 1.32
N GLN A 47 -35.98 11.41 2.36
CA GLN A 47 -36.34 11.72 3.74
C GLN A 47 -35.65 13.02 4.22
N ARG A 48 -34.31 13.13 4.01
CA ARG A 48 -33.56 14.34 4.42
C ARG A 48 -34.00 15.60 3.69
N LEU A 49 -34.29 15.47 2.40
CA LEU A 49 -34.77 16.57 1.57
C LEU A 49 -36.27 16.88 1.78
N THR A 50 -36.98 16.04 2.48
CA THR A 50 -38.44 16.15 2.66
C THR A 50 -39.17 16.17 1.30
N LEU A 51 -38.70 15.32 0.36
CA LEU A 51 -39.22 15.23 -0.99
C LEU A 51 -39.76 13.81 -1.27
N ALA A 52 -40.71 13.72 -2.20
CA ALA A 52 -41.20 12.42 -2.65
C ALA A 52 -40.06 11.64 -3.33
N TYR A 53 -39.97 10.34 -3.06
CA TYR A 53 -38.93 9.44 -3.63
C TYR A 53 -38.86 9.50 -5.16
N GLY A 54 -40.02 9.50 -5.84
CA GLY A 54 -40.06 9.62 -7.30
C GLY A 54 -39.46 10.92 -7.83
N HIS A 55 -39.64 12.02 -7.08
CA HIS A 55 -39.02 13.29 -7.43
C HIS A 55 -37.50 13.26 -7.27
N VAL A 56 -36.99 12.71 -6.16
CA VAL A 56 -35.55 12.57 -5.91
C VAL A 56 -34.90 11.63 -6.95
N ARG A 57 -35.57 10.54 -7.30
CA ARG A 57 -35.10 9.65 -8.39
C ARG A 57 -34.93 10.41 -9.71
N ASN A 58 -35.90 11.27 -10.05
CA ASN A 58 -35.82 12.07 -11.28
C ASN A 58 -34.69 13.11 -11.21
N LEU A 59 -34.49 13.74 -10.04
CA LEU A 59 -33.37 14.66 -9.81
C LEU A 59 -32.01 13.93 -9.93
N ALA A 60 -31.92 12.72 -9.38
CA ALA A 60 -30.71 11.91 -9.43
C ALA A 60 -30.33 11.51 -10.86
N VAL A 61 -31.31 11.14 -11.69
CA VAL A 61 -31.10 10.84 -13.10
C VAL A 61 -30.69 12.11 -13.87
N ALA A 62 -31.46 13.18 -13.73
CA ALA A 62 -31.18 14.45 -14.43
C ALA A 62 -29.85 15.06 -13.99
N GLY A 63 -29.49 14.96 -12.70
CA GLY A 63 -28.26 15.49 -12.13
C GLY A 63 -27.06 14.55 -12.22
N ARG A 64 -27.17 13.36 -12.82
CA ARG A 64 -26.11 12.32 -12.89
C ARG A 64 -25.49 12.01 -11.53
N TRP A 65 -26.32 11.94 -10.49
CA TRP A 65 -25.84 11.83 -9.11
C TRP A 65 -24.93 10.61 -8.88
N ARG A 66 -25.26 9.47 -9.48
CA ARG A 66 -24.46 8.25 -9.31
C ARG A 66 -23.01 8.44 -9.80
N GLU A 67 -22.86 8.96 -11.00
CA GLU A 67 -21.54 9.16 -11.61
C GLU A 67 -20.72 10.20 -10.81
N ARG A 68 -21.39 11.26 -10.36
CA ARG A 68 -20.78 12.32 -9.56
C ARG A 68 -20.31 11.84 -8.17
N VAL A 69 -21.10 11.00 -7.51
CA VAL A 69 -20.68 10.44 -6.21
C VAL A 69 -19.61 9.38 -6.36
N GLU A 70 -19.62 8.59 -7.44
CA GLU A 70 -18.53 7.65 -7.74
C GLU A 70 -17.21 8.39 -7.97
N ALA A 71 -17.23 9.54 -8.63
CA ALA A 71 -16.06 10.39 -8.78
C ALA A 71 -15.61 11.00 -7.45
N TRP A 72 -16.55 11.47 -6.64
CA TRP A 72 -16.28 11.98 -5.30
C TRP A 72 -15.65 10.91 -4.39
N ASP A 73 -16.20 9.71 -4.37
CA ASP A 73 -15.68 8.61 -3.56
C ASP A 73 -14.24 8.24 -3.97
N ARG A 74 -13.96 8.19 -5.29
CA ARG A 74 -12.57 7.99 -5.78
C ARG A 74 -11.62 9.11 -5.36
N HIS A 75 -12.09 10.36 -5.38
CA HIS A 75 -11.30 11.50 -4.92
C HIS A 75 -10.96 11.37 -3.42
N LEU A 76 -11.94 11.04 -2.59
CA LEU A 76 -11.71 10.80 -1.17
C LEU A 76 -10.75 9.64 -0.92
N ASP A 77 -10.89 8.53 -1.68
CA ASP A 77 -9.97 7.39 -1.56
C ASP A 77 -8.53 7.79 -1.87
N ALA A 78 -8.32 8.54 -2.95
CA ALA A 78 -7.00 9.05 -3.32
C ALA A 78 -6.42 10.00 -2.25
N GLN A 79 -7.25 10.86 -1.66
CA GLN A 79 -6.83 11.74 -0.54
C GLN A 79 -6.43 10.92 0.69
N TYR A 80 -7.25 9.95 1.10
CA TYR A 80 -6.94 9.08 2.23
C TYR A 80 -5.65 8.28 1.99
N GLU A 81 -5.47 7.74 0.79
CA GLU A 81 -4.25 7.01 0.44
C GLU A 81 -3.01 7.90 0.54
N SER A 82 -3.07 9.13 0.01
CA SER A 82 -1.96 10.08 0.10
C SER A 82 -1.65 10.48 1.53
N MET A 83 -2.67 10.72 2.37
CA MET A 83 -2.49 11.01 3.80
C MET A 83 -1.85 9.83 4.54
N TRP A 84 -2.28 8.60 4.26
CA TRP A 84 -1.71 7.40 4.87
C TRP A 84 -0.25 7.17 4.45
N LEU A 85 0.08 7.42 3.19
CA LEU A 85 1.47 7.32 2.71
C LEU A 85 2.37 8.35 3.41
N GLU A 86 1.90 9.58 3.54
CA GLU A 86 2.63 10.65 4.22
C GLU A 86 2.82 10.33 5.72
N GLU A 87 1.79 9.82 6.39
CA GLU A 87 1.87 9.45 7.80
C GLU A 87 2.85 8.29 8.03
N ARG A 88 2.81 7.27 7.16
CA ARG A 88 3.79 6.16 7.19
C ARG A 88 5.21 6.66 6.97
N ARG A 89 5.41 7.59 6.03
CA ARG A 89 6.73 8.19 5.79
C ARG A 89 7.24 8.91 7.02
N ARG A 90 6.42 9.73 7.66
CA ARG A 90 6.77 10.47 8.89
C ARG A 90 7.08 9.51 10.04
N ALA A 91 6.27 8.48 10.22
CA ALA A 91 6.52 7.46 11.23
C ALA A 91 7.88 6.77 10.98
N ALA A 92 8.13 6.31 9.75
CA ALA A 92 9.39 5.66 9.40
C ALA A 92 10.61 6.58 9.61
N GLU A 93 10.51 7.87 9.27
CA GLU A 93 11.58 8.84 9.52
C GLU A 93 11.85 9.04 11.02
N THR A 94 10.78 9.05 11.83
CA THR A 94 10.89 9.18 13.29
C THR A 94 11.53 7.94 13.89
N ASP A 95 11.06 6.76 13.49
CA ASP A 95 11.60 5.48 13.95
C ASP A 95 13.08 5.32 13.57
N ALA A 96 13.45 5.72 12.34
CA ALA A 96 14.84 5.69 11.89
C ALA A 96 15.74 6.61 12.77
N LYS A 97 15.27 7.79 13.14
CA LYS A 97 16.01 8.71 14.05
C LYS A 97 16.17 8.10 15.44
N VAL A 98 15.09 7.55 16.01
CA VAL A 98 15.13 6.92 17.35
C VAL A 98 16.06 5.72 17.36
N LEU A 99 15.94 4.85 16.36
CA LEU A 99 16.80 3.67 16.22
C LEU A 99 18.26 4.06 15.99
N GLY A 100 18.52 5.08 15.15
CA GLY A 100 19.85 5.61 14.92
C GLY A 100 20.50 6.12 16.20
N ALA A 101 19.75 6.87 17.02
CA ALA A 101 20.22 7.37 18.31
C ALA A 101 20.48 6.22 19.31
N ALA A 102 19.62 5.21 19.33
CA ALA A 102 19.80 4.03 20.18
C ALA A 102 21.04 3.22 19.79
N VAL A 103 21.24 2.99 18.49
CA VAL A 103 22.44 2.32 17.96
C VAL A 103 23.71 3.13 18.28
N GLY A 104 23.68 4.46 18.12
CA GLY A 104 24.80 5.33 18.49
C GLY A 104 25.20 5.19 19.95
N LYS A 105 24.23 5.20 20.89
CA LYS A 105 24.47 4.97 22.32
C LYS A 105 25.04 3.59 22.59
N LEU A 106 24.53 2.58 21.88
CA LEU A 106 25.01 1.19 22.01
C LEU A 106 26.48 1.08 21.56
N VAL A 107 26.83 1.69 20.42
CA VAL A 107 28.22 1.74 19.92
C VAL A 107 29.14 2.45 20.91
N GLN A 108 28.74 3.59 21.48
CA GLN A 108 29.50 4.29 22.51
C GLN A 108 29.72 3.39 23.75
N ARG A 109 28.68 2.67 24.18
CA ARG A 109 28.81 1.73 25.32
C ARG A 109 29.77 0.58 25.01
N LEU A 110 29.69 0.02 23.81
CA LEU A 110 30.61 -1.03 23.37
C LEU A 110 32.07 -0.60 23.37
N GLN A 111 32.37 0.65 22.96
CA GLN A 111 33.72 1.20 22.98
C GLN A 111 34.28 1.37 24.40
N THR A 112 33.39 1.50 25.40
CA THR A 112 33.78 1.65 26.81
C THR A 112 33.83 0.33 27.56
N LEU A 113 33.31 -0.77 26.99
CA LEU A 113 33.37 -2.09 27.61
C LEU A 113 34.74 -2.72 27.40
N ARG A 114 35.30 -3.25 28.49
CA ARG A 114 36.51 -4.07 28.40
C ARG A 114 36.14 -5.45 27.88
N ALA A 115 37.04 -6.08 27.12
CA ALA A 115 36.82 -7.40 26.56
C ALA A 115 36.50 -8.46 27.64
N GLU A 116 36.97 -8.22 28.85
CA GLU A 116 36.77 -9.07 30.02
C GLU A 116 35.36 -8.96 30.66
N GLU A 117 34.62 -7.90 30.34
CA GLU A 117 33.27 -7.63 30.87
C GLU A 117 32.15 -8.24 30.00
N LEU A 118 32.46 -8.68 28.79
CA LEU A 118 31.51 -9.28 27.84
C LEU A 118 31.75 -10.79 27.76
N SER A 119 30.75 -11.56 28.13
CA SER A 119 30.77 -12.97 27.79
C SER A 119 30.61 -13.18 26.28
N ALA A 120 31.19 -14.27 25.74
CA ALA A 120 31.00 -14.59 24.31
C ALA A 120 29.51 -14.73 23.94
N GLY A 121 28.66 -15.18 24.88
CA GLY A 121 27.22 -15.27 24.69
C GLY A 121 26.54 -13.89 24.55
N ASP A 122 26.95 -12.90 25.33
CA ASP A 122 26.38 -11.55 25.26
C ASP A 122 26.82 -10.83 24.00
N PHE A 123 28.06 -11.06 23.55
CA PHE A 123 28.53 -10.54 22.26
C PHE A 123 27.73 -11.10 21.09
N ILE A 124 27.48 -12.41 21.07
CA ILE A 124 26.67 -13.06 20.02
C ILE A 124 25.24 -12.50 20.02
N ARG A 125 24.62 -12.36 21.21
CA ARG A 125 23.26 -11.78 21.32
C ARG A 125 23.21 -10.34 20.82
N LEU A 126 24.21 -9.53 21.15
CA LEU A 126 24.30 -8.16 20.72
C LEU A 126 24.42 -8.05 19.20
N MET A 127 25.29 -8.88 18.60
CA MET A 127 25.45 -8.98 17.16
C MET A 127 24.16 -9.40 16.46
N ASP A 128 23.46 -10.39 17.00
CA ASP A 128 22.17 -10.87 16.46
C ASP A 128 21.11 -9.74 16.47
N VAL A 129 20.99 -9.02 17.57
CA VAL A 129 20.07 -7.89 17.70
C VAL A 129 20.46 -6.76 16.71
N ALA A 130 21.73 -6.40 16.63
CA ALA A 130 22.20 -5.36 15.71
C ALA A 130 21.94 -5.72 14.24
N MET A 131 22.17 -6.99 13.86
CA MET A 131 21.94 -7.47 12.49
C MET A 131 20.45 -7.52 12.16
N ARG A 132 19.59 -7.93 13.08
CA ARG A 132 18.12 -7.90 12.87
C ARG A 132 17.62 -6.48 12.67
N HIS A 133 18.02 -5.54 13.53
CA HIS A 133 17.61 -4.14 13.38
C HIS A 133 18.13 -3.50 12.10
N ARG A 134 19.36 -3.83 11.69
CA ARG A 134 19.88 -3.37 10.41
C ARG A 134 19.04 -3.84 9.24
N ARG A 135 18.63 -5.12 9.21
CA ARG A 135 17.75 -5.66 8.15
C ARG A 135 16.41 -4.92 8.10
N VAL A 136 15.80 -4.67 9.26
CA VAL A 136 14.54 -3.91 9.33
C VAL A 136 14.70 -2.50 8.78
N LEU A 137 15.79 -1.80 9.10
CA LEU A 137 16.06 -0.43 8.64
C LEU A 137 16.24 -0.35 7.11
N PHE A 138 16.83 -1.37 6.50
CA PHE A 138 17.06 -1.42 5.06
C PHE A 138 15.95 -2.14 4.28
N GLY A 139 14.85 -2.52 4.97
CA GLY A 139 13.71 -3.19 4.33
C GLY A 139 13.97 -4.65 3.98
N ASP A 140 15.07 -5.23 4.44
CA ASP A 140 15.33 -6.64 4.26
C ASP A 140 14.37 -7.46 5.13
N PRO A 141 13.76 -8.54 4.61
CA PRO A 141 12.87 -9.37 5.38
C PRO A 141 13.62 -10.02 6.56
N THR A 142 13.12 -9.78 7.78
CA THR A 142 13.68 -10.37 9.01
C THR A 142 13.31 -11.85 9.16
N GLU A 143 12.20 -12.24 8.55
CA GLU A 143 11.71 -13.61 8.50
C GLU A 143 11.13 -13.88 7.11
N THR A 144 11.52 -15.00 6.52
CA THR A 144 10.87 -15.51 5.32
C THR A 144 9.65 -16.30 5.77
N ILE A 145 8.48 -15.65 5.80
CA ILE A 145 7.22 -16.37 5.99
C ILE A 145 6.96 -17.15 4.71
N ALA A 146 7.17 -18.45 4.75
CA ALA A 146 6.73 -19.33 3.68
C ALA A 146 5.19 -19.30 3.66
N LEU A 147 4.60 -18.62 2.68
CA LEU A 147 3.17 -18.71 2.41
C LEU A 147 2.87 -20.15 1.97
N THR A 148 2.36 -20.94 2.90
CA THR A 148 1.92 -22.30 2.62
C THR A 148 0.55 -22.22 1.96
N SER A 149 0.48 -22.50 0.67
CA SER A 149 -0.78 -22.82 0.00
C SER A 149 -1.21 -24.21 0.49
N ASN A 150 -2.38 -24.30 1.11
CA ASN A 150 -2.97 -25.55 1.62
C ASN A 150 -2.11 -26.38 2.62
N GLY A 151 -1.35 -25.71 3.48
CA GLY A 151 -0.56 -26.39 4.50
C GLY A 151 0.70 -27.10 3.98
N LYS A 152 1.01 -27.02 2.70
CA LYS A 152 2.22 -27.56 2.11
C LYS A 152 3.23 -26.44 1.87
N ASN A 153 4.47 -26.66 2.31
CA ASN A 153 5.56 -25.73 2.07
C ASN A 153 6.04 -25.85 0.62
N PRO A 154 5.81 -24.87 -0.27
CA PRO A 154 6.20 -24.99 -1.68
C PRO A 154 7.71 -25.12 -1.88
N LEU A 155 8.52 -24.66 -0.91
CA LEU A 155 9.96 -24.86 -0.93
C LEU A 155 10.31 -26.31 -0.58
N ALA A 156 9.66 -26.92 0.42
CA ALA A 156 9.89 -28.31 0.77
C ALA A 156 9.53 -29.27 -0.38
N GLU A 157 8.46 -29.00 -1.13
CA GLU A 157 8.09 -29.76 -2.31
C GLU A 157 9.16 -29.63 -3.42
N ARG A 158 9.64 -28.42 -3.71
CA ARG A 158 10.72 -28.18 -4.67
C ARG A 158 12.04 -28.84 -4.25
N PHE A 159 12.37 -28.82 -2.97
CA PHE A 159 13.56 -29.52 -2.46
C PHE A 159 13.41 -31.03 -2.54
N ALA A 160 12.21 -31.58 -2.25
CA ALA A 160 11.94 -32.99 -2.40
C ALA A 160 12.03 -33.44 -3.87
N GLU A 161 11.47 -32.65 -4.79
CA GLU A 161 11.58 -32.87 -6.24
C GLU A 161 13.04 -32.83 -6.71
N PHE A 162 13.80 -31.83 -6.27
CA PHE A 162 15.22 -31.71 -6.57
C PHE A 162 16.05 -32.89 -6.01
N ALA A 163 15.71 -33.36 -4.80
CA ALA A 163 16.39 -34.52 -4.20
C ALA A 163 16.12 -35.82 -4.94
N GLN A 164 14.97 -35.96 -5.60
CA GLN A 164 14.59 -37.13 -6.37
C GLN A 164 15.15 -37.11 -7.81
N MET A 165 15.70 -35.98 -8.27
CA MET A 165 16.29 -35.89 -9.60
C MET A 165 17.59 -36.71 -9.71
N PRO A 166 17.88 -37.30 -10.88
CA PRO A 166 19.17 -37.92 -11.15
C PRO A 166 20.34 -36.95 -10.95
N PRO A 167 21.52 -37.43 -10.51
CA PRO A 167 22.66 -36.55 -10.20
C PRO A 167 23.09 -35.63 -11.37
N GLU A 168 22.96 -36.09 -12.60
CA GLU A 168 23.29 -35.30 -13.80
C GLU A 168 22.33 -34.13 -14.02
N GLN A 169 21.03 -34.36 -13.83
CA GLN A 169 20.03 -33.32 -13.96
C GLN A 169 20.13 -32.27 -12.80
N ARG A 170 20.50 -32.70 -11.60
CA ARG A 170 20.78 -31.80 -10.49
C ARG A 170 21.96 -30.88 -10.79
N ARG A 171 23.05 -31.42 -11.38
CA ARG A 171 24.20 -30.62 -11.76
C ARG A 171 23.87 -29.62 -12.86
N ALA A 172 23.13 -30.03 -13.89
CA ALA A 172 22.67 -29.12 -14.95
C ALA A 172 21.84 -27.97 -14.39
N ARG A 173 20.89 -28.28 -13.53
CA ARG A 173 20.02 -27.25 -12.93
C ARG A 173 20.74 -26.29 -11.98
N LEU A 174 21.76 -26.78 -11.26
CA LEU A 174 22.63 -25.92 -10.45
C LEU A 174 23.51 -25.02 -11.32
N ALA A 175 24.00 -25.52 -12.44
CA ALA A 175 24.78 -24.73 -13.41
C ALA A 175 23.92 -23.60 -14.02
N ASP A 176 22.68 -23.90 -14.41
CA ASP A 176 21.72 -22.90 -14.93
C ASP A 176 21.37 -21.82 -13.88
N LEU A 177 21.17 -22.24 -12.64
CA LEU A 177 20.94 -21.30 -11.54
C LEU A 177 22.16 -20.40 -11.29
N ALA A 178 23.36 -20.98 -11.29
CA ALA A 178 24.60 -20.22 -11.12
C ALA A 178 24.81 -19.22 -12.27
N ALA A 179 24.51 -19.61 -13.51
CA ALA A 179 24.58 -18.74 -14.67
C ALA A 179 23.58 -17.57 -14.56
N SER A 180 22.34 -17.85 -14.13
CA SER A 180 21.29 -16.83 -13.96
C SER A 180 21.62 -15.84 -12.83
N VAL A 181 22.21 -16.29 -11.72
CA VAL A 181 22.67 -15.43 -10.63
C VAL A 181 23.81 -14.54 -11.09
N ASN A 182 24.82 -15.12 -11.77
CA ASN A 182 25.93 -14.34 -12.30
C ASN A 182 25.49 -13.29 -13.34
N GLN A 183 24.49 -13.59 -14.15
CA GLN A 183 23.92 -12.63 -15.09
C GLN A 183 23.23 -11.46 -14.36
N ARG A 184 22.51 -11.74 -13.27
CA ARG A 184 21.87 -10.71 -12.46
C ARG A 184 22.88 -9.83 -11.72
N ILE A 185 23.95 -10.42 -11.18
CA ILE A 185 25.04 -9.67 -10.53
C ILE A 185 25.68 -8.72 -11.53
N ARG A 186 26.02 -9.19 -12.74
CA ARG A 186 26.59 -8.32 -13.78
C ARG A 186 25.64 -7.21 -14.25
N ALA A 187 24.33 -7.47 -14.27
CA ALA A 187 23.34 -6.45 -14.60
C ALA A 187 23.22 -5.34 -13.53
N VAL A 188 23.48 -5.67 -12.27
CA VAL A 188 23.51 -4.69 -11.17
C VAL A 188 24.80 -3.90 -11.19
N ASP A 189 25.96 -4.57 -11.35
CA ASP A 189 27.27 -3.90 -11.41
C ASP A 189 27.41 -2.98 -12.65
N GLY A 190 26.73 -3.29 -13.76
CA GLY A 190 26.77 -2.47 -14.99
C GLY A 190 25.82 -1.25 -14.97
N SER A 191 24.97 -1.11 -13.97
CA SER A 191 24.08 0.06 -13.82
C SER A 191 24.70 1.20 -13.01
N ASP A 192 25.82 0.98 -12.33
CA ASP A 192 26.48 1.98 -11.48
C ASP A 192 27.58 2.77 -12.23
N ASP A 193 27.88 2.44 -13.49
CA ASP A 193 28.91 3.11 -14.29
C ASP A 193 28.37 4.17 -15.28
N GLU A 194 27.07 4.49 -15.26
CA GLU A 194 26.43 5.48 -16.17
C GLU A 194 25.83 6.72 -15.44
N GLU A 195 26.31 7.10 -14.24
CA GLU A 195 26.01 8.41 -13.66
C GLU A 195 27.25 9.30 -13.48
#